data_a0ac395fcf0a1c1facd66450907dd4d2
#
_entry.id   a0ac395fcf0a1c1facd66450907dd4d2
#
_cell.length_a   1.000
_cell.length_b   1.000
_cell.length_c   1.000
_cell.angle_alpha   90.00
_cell.angle_beta   90.00
_cell.angle_gamma   90.00
#
_symmetry.space_group_name_H-M   'P 1'
#
loop_
_entity.id
_entity.type
_entity.pdbx_description
1 polymer ?
#
loop_
_entity_poly.entity_id
_entity_poly.type
_entity_poly.pdbx_seq_one_letter_code
_entity_poly.pdbx_strand_id
1 'polypeptide(L)'
;MRVPLSWLREYVDLAADATPEDVLAAMVTVGFEEEDIHRFEISGPVVVGQVVSLEGEPQSNGKTINWCQVDVGEANGGIRGIVCGAHNFVAGDKVVVTLPGAVLPGPFPIAARKTYGHVSDGMIASARELGLGDEHNGILVLADLGIDAPVGTDAISLLGLDDVAVEINVTPDRGYAFSLRGVAREYSHATGATFRDPAERDFAELQPGTGHTAIVDDAAPVRGRVGASEFVTRVVRDVDPSRPTPPWMIARLSLAGMRSLGILIDITNYVMLELGQPLHGYDLDKLSGGITVRRATAGEKMTTLDGQERKLHVEDLLITDGSGPCLLYTS
;
A
#
# COMPACT_ATOMS: atom_id res chain seq x y z
N MET A 1 -10.61 8.01 -9.58
CA MET A 1 -9.88 6.71 -9.41
C MET A 1 -8.45 6.91 -9.83
N ARG A 2 -7.51 6.64 -8.91
CA ARG A 2 -6.09 6.68 -9.23
C ARG A 2 -5.61 5.32 -9.70
N VAL A 3 -4.83 5.29 -10.77
CA VAL A 3 -4.42 4.08 -11.49
C VAL A 3 -2.91 4.10 -11.67
N PRO A 4 -2.13 3.39 -10.80
CA PRO A 4 -0.69 3.25 -10.99
C PRO A 4 -0.38 2.53 -12.31
N LEU A 5 0.52 3.09 -13.12
CA LEU A 5 0.77 2.57 -14.47
C LEU A 5 1.52 1.24 -14.46
N SER A 6 2.42 1.02 -13.48
CA SER A 6 3.08 -0.28 -13.32
C SER A 6 2.06 -1.39 -13.05
N TRP A 7 1.00 -1.07 -12.31
CA TRP A 7 -0.06 -2.02 -11.99
C TRP A 7 -1.01 -2.24 -13.18
N LEU A 8 -1.37 -1.16 -13.90
CA LEU A 8 -2.19 -1.25 -15.10
C LEU A 8 -1.54 -2.13 -16.18
N ARG A 9 -0.21 -2.06 -16.35
CA ARG A 9 0.57 -2.89 -17.30
C ARG A 9 0.45 -4.39 -17.06
N GLU A 10 0.08 -4.83 -15.88
CA GLU A 10 -0.12 -6.25 -15.60
C GLU A 10 -1.36 -6.81 -16.31
N TYR A 11 -2.35 -5.96 -16.59
CA TYR A 11 -3.65 -6.37 -17.15
C TYR A 11 -3.91 -5.92 -18.59
N VAL A 12 -3.16 -4.95 -19.07
CA VAL A 12 -3.29 -4.49 -20.46
C VAL A 12 -1.92 -4.10 -21.03
N ASP A 13 -1.74 -4.33 -22.33
CA ASP A 13 -0.50 -3.99 -23.02
C ASP A 13 -0.43 -2.48 -23.25
N LEU A 14 0.25 -1.75 -22.36
CA LEU A 14 0.65 -0.37 -22.61
C LEU A 14 1.91 -0.34 -23.48
N ALA A 15 1.99 0.59 -24.44
CA ALA A 15 3.23 0.82 -25.16
C ALA A 15 4.38 1.10 -24.16
N ALA A 16 5.60 0.66 -24.49
CA ALA A 16 6.75 0.78 -23.60
C ALA A 16 7.07 2.25 -23.25
N ASP A 17 6.82 3.14 -24.19
CA ASP A 17 7.02 4.59 -24.12
C ASP A 17 5.72 5.37 -23.79
N ALA A 18 4.61 4.67 -23.48
CA ALA A 18 3.36 5.34 -23.13
C ALA A 18 3.55 6.23 -21.89
N THR A 19 3.26 7.50 -22.08
CA THR A 19 3.25 8.50 -21.02
C THR A 19 1.95 8.45 -20.22
N PRO A 20 1.89 9.01 -19.00
CA PRO A 20 0.63 9.17 -18.26
C PRO A 20 -0.42 9.95 -19.05
N GLU A 21 0.01 10.97 -19.79
CA GLU A 21 -0.83 11.80 -20.64
C GLU A 21 -1.44 10.98 -21.79
N ASP A 22 -0.71 10.05 -22.40
CA ASP A 22 -1.24 9.14 -23.43
C ASP A 22 -2.32 8.23 -22.88
N VAL A 23 -2.13 7.74 -21.64
CA VAL A 23 -3.13 6.90 -20.97
C VAL A 23 -4.39 7.70 -20.66
N LEU A 24 -4.26 8.92 -20.13
CA LEU A 24 -5.41 9.82 -19.91
C LEU A 24 -6.14 10.13 -21.21
N ALA A 25 -5.41 10.49 -22.28
CA ALA A 25 -6.00 10.76 -23.59
C ALA A 25 -6.78 9.54 -24.13
N ALA A 26 -6.27 8.33 -23.96
CA ALA A 26 -6.99 7.12 -24.34
C ALA A 26 -8.29 6.95 -23.52
N MET A 27 -8.23 7.16 -22.20
CA MET A 27 -9.40 7.04 -21.33
C MET A 27 -10.48 8.09 -21.65
N VAL A 28 -10.10 9.29 -22.06
CA VAL A 28 -11.04 10.34 -22.53
C VAL A 28 -11.83 9.86 -23.76
N THR A 29 -11.21 9.12 -24.69
CA THR A 29 -11.91 8.63 -25.90
C THR A 29 -13.06 7.67 -25.60
N VAL A 30 -13.02 7.00 -24.46
CA VAL A 30 -14.09 6.10 -23.98
C VAL A 30 -14.97 6.74 -22.91
N GLY A 31 -14.84 8.07 -22.71
CA GLY A 31 -15.75 8.91 -21.94
C GLY A 31 -15.44 9.01 -20.45
N PHE A 32 -14.20 8.82 -20.04
CA PHE A 32 -13.72 9.24 -18.71
C PHE A 32 -13.20 10.69 -18.78
N GLU A 33 -13.25 11.38 -17.65
CA GLU A 33 -12.65 12.70 -17.51
C GLU A 33 -11.28 12.56 -16.85
N GLU A 34 -10.29 13.28 -17.35
CA GLU A 34 -8.98 13.39 -16.71
C GLU A 34 -9.06 14.31 -15.48
N GLU A 35 -8.39 13.93 -14.41
CA GLU A 35 -8.32 14.72 -13.17
C GLU A 35 -6.88 15.17 -12.89
N ASP A 36 -5.94 14.24 -12.66
CA ASP A 36 -4.57 14.58 -12.23
C ASP A 36 -3.58 13.45 -12.55
N ILE A 37 -2.29 13.74 -12.35
CA ILE A 37 -1.18 12.79 -12.43
C ILE A 37 -0.40 12.83 -11.12
N HIS A 38 -0.31 11.68 -10.45
CA HIS A 38 0.35 11.54 -9.15
C HIS A 38 1.71 10.86 -9.28
N ARG A 39 2.71 11.40 -8.62
CA ARG A 39 4.08 10.88 -8.56
C ARG A 39 4.61 10.96 -7.14
N PHE A 40 5.59 10.12 -6.82
CA PHE A 40 6.39 10.36 -5.64
C PHE A 40 7.29 11.58 -5.84
N GLU A 41 7.32 12.45 -4.84
CA GLU A 41 8.17 13.66 -4.85
C GLU A 41 9.59 13.32 -4.38
N ILE A 42 10.23 12.34 -5.02
CA ILE A 42 11.60 11.89 -4.70
C ILE A 42 12.46 11.88 -5.96
N SER A 43 13.71 12.32 -5.84
CA SER A 43 14.63 12.31 -6.97
C SER A 43 16.09 12.34 -6.51
N GLY A 44 16.99 12.08 -7.45
CA GLY A 44 18.43 12.10 -7.22
C GLY A 44 18.96 10.78 -6.64
N PRO A 45 20.18 10.78 -6.09
CA PRO A 45 20.85 9.55 -5.69
C PRO A 45 20.30 9.02 -4.35
N VAL A 46 19.41 8.02 -4.44
CA VAL A 46 18.89 7.24 -3.32
C VAL A 46 19.29 5.79 -3.57
N VAL A 47 20.12 5.21 -2.71
CA VAL A 47 20.77 3.93 -2.99
C VAL A 47 20.70 2.97 -1.80
N VAL A 48 20.88 1.70 -2.08
CA VAL A 48 21.13 0.69 -1.05
C VAL A 48 22.52 0.88 -0.48
N GLY A 49 22.63 1.07 0.82
CA GLY A 49 23.89 1.08 1.55
C GLY A 49 23.97 -0.07 2.54
N GLN A 50 25.21 -0.46 2.90
CA GLN A 50 25.46 -1.42 3.98
C GLN A 50 26.16 -0.72 5.14
N VAL A 51 25.64 -0.88 6.34
CA VAL A 51 26.26 -0.35 7.57
C VAL A 51 27.51 -1.18 7.88
N VAL A 52 28.70 -0.59 7.70
CA VAL A 52 29.98 -1.26 7.99
C VAL A 52 30.27 -1.23 9.48
N SER A 53 30.06 -0.06 10.10
CA SER A 53 30.18 0.11 11.54
C SER A 53 29.28 1.24 12.03
N LEU A 54 28.92 1.19 13.31
CA LEU A 54 28.25 2.27 14.00
C LEU A 54 28.78 2.40 15.42
N GLU A 55 28.89 3.64 15.90
CA GLU A 55 29.31 3.97 17.23
C GLU A 55 28.28 4.93 17.89
N GLY A 56 27.72 4.48 19.02
CA GLY A 56 26.76 5.29 19.76
C GLY A 56 27.43 6.40 20.56
N GLU A 57 27.08 7.66 20.30
CA GLU A 57 27.65 8.82 20.96
C GLU A 57 26.59 9.56 21.78
N PRO A 58 26.69 9.54 23.14
CA PRO A 58 25.83 10.36 23.99
C PRO A 58 26.05 11.85 23.76
N GLN A 59 24.96 12.60 23.67
CA GLN A 59 24.99 14.05 23.42
C GLN A 59 24.58 14.82 24.69
N SER A 60 25.01 16.07 24.77
CA SER A 60 24.71 16.96 25.91
C SER A 60 23.23 17.22 26.14
N ASN A 61 22.38 16.99 25.15
CA ASN A 61 20.92 17.13 25.24
C ASN A 61 20.21 15.83 25.70
N GLY A 62 20.97 14.83 26.14
CA GLY A 62 20.45 13.53 26.62
C GLY A 62 20.08 12.53 25.51
N LYS A 63 20.24 12.88 24.24
CA LYS A 63 20.06 11.96 23.11
C LYS A 63 21.35 11.18 22.86
N THR A 64 21.23 9.99 22.32
CA THR A 64 22.34 9.24 21.73
C THR A 64 22.19 9.26 20.23
N ILE A 65 23.23 9.59 19.51
CA ILE A 65 23.28 9.44 18.03
C ILE A 65 24.21 8.29 17.68
N ASN A 66 24.04 7.72 16.50
CA ASN A 66 24.97 6.77 15.92
C ASN A 66 25.85 7.48 14.87
N TRP A 67 27.16 7.41 15.01
CA TRP A 67 28.10 7.74 13.95
C TRP A 67 28.35 6.47 13.14
N CYS A 68 27.83 6.46 11.89
CA CYS A 68 27.84 5.27 11.04
C CYS A 68 28.87 5.43 9.91
N GLN A 69 29.56 4.31 9.61
CA GLN A 69 30.27 4.14 8.35
C GLN A 69 29.41 3.26 7.45
N VAL A 70 28.99 3.80 6.30
CA VAL A 70 28.04 3.11 5.42
C VAL A 70 28.67 2.99 4.03
N ASP A 71 28.83 1.78 3.54
CA ASP A 71 29.23 1.51 2.17
C ASP A 71 28.04 1.70 1.23
N VAL A 72 28.15 2.63 0.30
CA VAL A 72 27.12 2.94 -0.73
C VAL A 72 27.56 2.51 -2.14
N GLY A 73 28.62 1.72 -2.22
CA GLY A 73 29.23 1.25 -3.47
C GLY A 73 30.21 2.25 -4.07
N GLU A 74 31.22 1.74 -4.74
CA GLU A 74 32.30 2.59 -5.30
C GLU A 74 31.79 3.66 -6.26
N ALA A 75 30.82 3.33 -7.10
CA ALA A 75 30.18 4.28 -8.03
C ALA A 75 29.54 5.48 -7.32
N ASN A 76 29.15 5.33 -6.06
CA ASN A 76 28.52 6.36 -5.23
C ASN A 76 29.48 6.97 -4.20
N GLY A 77 30.80 6.65 -4.29
CA GLY A 77 31.87 7.19 -3.45
C GLY A 77 32.28 6.30 -2.29
N GLY A 78 31.92 5.02 -2.30
CA GLY A 78 32.37 4.01 -1.33
C GLY A 78 31.82 4.23 0.08
N ILE A 79 32.68 4.20 1.09
CA ILE A 79 32.27 4.36 2.50
C ILE A 79 32.04 5.83 2.83
N ARG A 80 30.86 6.11 3.41
CA ARG A 80 30.46 7.46 3.84
C ARG A 80 30.17 7.50 5.32
N GLY A 81 30.58 8.59 5.96
CA GLY A 81 30.24 8.87 7.35
C GLY A 81 28.85 9.52 7.43
N ILE A 82 27.94 8.92 8.17
CA ILE A 82 26.56 9.40 8.29
C ILE A 82 26.13 9.40 9.76
N VAL A 83 25.56 10.51 10.22
CA VAL A 83 24.96 10.62 11.56
C VAL A 83 23.51 10.14 11.48
N CYS A 84 23.13 9.18 12.33
CA CYS A 84 21.79 8.64 12.40
C CYS A 84 21.26 8.67 13.85
N GLY A 85 20.00 9.11 14.03
CA GLY A 85 19.33 9.11 15.33
C GLY A 85 18.55 7.86 15.65
N ALA A 86 18.42 6.93 14.70
CA ALA A 86 17.67 5.69 14.88
C ALA A 86 18.54 4.61 15.56
N HIS A 87 17.89 3.63 16.19
CA HIS A 87 18.56 2.54 16.93
C HIS A 87 18.05 1.16 16.55
N ASN A 88 17.27 1.04 15.49
CA ASN A 88 16.67 -0.21 15.02
C ASN A 88 17.52 -0.97 13.99
N PHE A 89 18.82 -0.71 13.92
CA PHE A 89 19.72 -1.34 12.98
C PHE A 89 21.10 -1.63 13.59
N VAL A 90 21.86 -2.51 12.98
CA VAL A 90 23.18 -2.95 13.43
C VAL A 90 24.19 -2.96 12.27
N ALA A 91 25.48 -3.15 12.57
CA ALA A 91 26.50 -3.37 11.56
C ALA A 91 26.19 -4.64 10.75
N GLY A 92 26.31 -4.55 9.42
CA GLY A 92 25.94 -5.60 8.49
C GLY A 92 24.58 -5.36 7.80
N ASP A 93 23.69 -4.57 8.40
CA ASP A 93 22.37 -4.31 7.84
C ASP A 93 22.48 -3.51 6.53
N LYS A 94 21.61 -3.86 5.57
CA LYS A 94 21.35 -3.07 4.37
C LYS A 94 20.21 -2.10 4.62
N VAL A 95 20.44 -0.85 4.24
CA VAL A 95 19.55 0.29 4.53
C VAL A 95 19.40 1.17 3.29
N VAL A 96 18.40 2.04 3.29
CA VAL A 96 18.26 3.05 2.22
C VAL A 96 19.01 4.32 2.60
N VAL A 97 19.92 4.74 1.73
CA VAL A 97 20.76 5.92 1.93
C VAL A 97 20.44 6.97 0.87
N THR A 98 20.09 8.16 1.33
CA THR A 98 19.92 9.34 0.48
C THR A 98 21.21 10.14 0.48
N LEU A 99 21.82 10.33 -0.68
CA LEU A 99 23.10 11.00 -0.86
C LEU A 99 22.91 12.48 -1.17
N PRO A 100 23.98 13.32 -0.99
CA PRO A 100 23.94 14.71 -1.41
C PRO A 100 23.51 14.87 -2.86
N GLY A 101 22.49 15.72 -3.11
CA GLY A 101 21.85 15.91 -4.41
C GLY A 101 20.51 15.18 -4.54
N ALA A 102 20.16 14.28 -3.63
CA ALA A 102 18.80 13.77 -3.55
C ALA A 102 17.83 14.84 -3.02
N VAL A 103 16.58 14.75 -3.46
CA VAL A 103 15.46 15.55 -2.95
C VAL A 103 14.39 14.61 -2.46
N LEU A 104 13.99 14.75 -1.21
CA LEU A 104 12.96 13.96 -0.56
C LEU A 104 11.61 14.72 -0.55
N PRO A 105 10.48 14.02 -0.27
CA PRO A 105 9.17 14.65 -0.15
C PRO A 105 9.16 15.88 0.78
N GLY A 106 8.35 16.89 0.39
CA GLY A 106 8.22 18.15 1.13
C GLY A 106 9.20 19.25 0.78
N PRO A 107 9.66 19.40 -0.45
CA PRO A 107 10.93 19.26 -1.14
C PRO A 107 12.12 19.47 -0.20
N PHE A 108 12.61 18.38 0.36
CA PHE A 108 13.73 18.40 1.31
C PHE A 108 15.06 17.98 0.62
N PRO A 109 15.98 18.92 0.28
CA PRO A 109 17.23 18.59 -0.38
C PRO A 109 18.25 18.01 0.62
N ILE A 110 18.91 16.93 0.19
CA ILE A 110 19.98 16.30 0.94
C ILE A 110 21.31 16.93 0.57
N ALA A 111 22.06 17.32 1.58
CA ALA A 111 23.40 17.86 1.45
C ALA A 111 24.30 17.38 2.60
N ALA A 112 25.61 17.33 2.37
CA ALA A 112 26.55 17.10 3.46
C ALA A 112 26.43 18.22 4.52
N ARG A 113 26.24 17.83 5.77
CA ARG A 113 25.99 18.77 6.88
C ARG A 113 26.84 18.44 8.10
N LYS A 114 27.40 19.49 8.73
CA LYS A 114 28.07 19.32 10.01
C LYS A 114 27.00 19.24 11.11
N THR A 115 26.95 18.11 11.82
CA THR A 115 26.03 17.87 12.93
C THR A 115 26.70 16.98 13.98
N TYR A 116 26.48 17.29 15.25
CA TYR A 116 27.05 16.56 16.39
C TYR A 116 28.57 16.30 16.30
N GLY A 117 29.31 17.28 15.77
CA GLY A 117 30.78 17.18 15.63
C GLY A 117 31.28 16.49 14.36
N HIS A 118 30.44 15.78 13.65
CA HIS A 118 30.76 15.07 12.40
C HIS A 118 30.23 15.80 11.16
N VAL A 119 30.79 15.46 9.99
CA VAL A 119 30.20 15.80 8.70
C VAL A 119 29.39 14.60 8.25
N SER A 120 28.04 14.69 8.34
CA SER A 120 27.15 13.67 7.78
C SER A 120 27.05 13.84 6.27
N ASP A 121 27.57 12.88 5.51
CA ASP A 121 27.64 12.91 4.04
C ASP A 121 26.50 12.06 3.44
N GLY A 122 25.27 12.45 3.75
CA GLY A 122 24.02 11.78 3.41
C GLY A 122 23.15 11.54 4.63
N MET A 123 22.07 10.77 4.41
CA MET A 123 21.11 10.39 5.45
C MET A 123 20.62 8.95 5.22
N ILE A 124 20.52 8.16 6.29
CA ILE A 124 19.81 6.87 6.25
C ILE A 124 18.33 7.17 6.45
N ALA A 125 17.50 6.72 5.51
CA ALA A 125 16.10 7.13 5.43
C ALA A 125 15.14 6.19 6.18
N SER A 126 14.10 6.76 6.76
CA SER A 126 12.90 6.07 7.25
C SER A 126 11.85 5.92 6.14
N ALA A 127 10.82 5.10 6.38
CA ALA A 127 9.68 4.97 5.45
C ALA A 127 9.00 6.32 5.20
N ARG A 128 8.82 7.14 6.25
CA ARG A 128 8.21 8.47 6.15
C ARG A 128 8.99 9.42 5.24
N GLU A 129 10.30 9.43 5.37
CA GLU A 129 11.17 10.31 4.58
C GLU A 129 11.15 9.94 3.10
N LEU A 130 10.85 8.68 2.77
CA LEU A 130 10.69 8.19 1.40
C LEU A 130 9.26 8.33 0.85
N GLY A 131 8.30 8.79 1.67
CA GLY A 131 6.89 8.88 1.28
C GLY A 131 6.14 7.54 1.31
N LEU A 132 6.70 6.51 1.97
CA LEU A 132 6.12 5.17 2.09
C LEU A 132 5.20 4.99 3.32
N GLY A 133 4.81 6.07 3.98
CA GLY A 133 3.92 6.04 5.14
C GLY A 133 4.33 7.00 6.25
N ASP A 134 3.64 6.91 7.39
CA ASP A 134 3.85 7.84 8.53
C ASP A 134 4.89 7.33 9.55
N GLU A 135 5.38 6.09 9.38
CA GLU A 135 6.33 5.46 10.30
C GLU A 135 7.68 6.18 10.28
N HIS A 136 8.13 6.64 11.46
CA HIS A 136 9.37 7.39 11.64
C HIS A 136 10.15 6.98 12.90
N ASN A 137 9.73 5.89 13.58
CA ASN A 137 10.40 5.43 14.80
C ASN A 137 11.71 4.65 14.53
N GLY A 138 12.17 4.61 13.30
CA GLY A 138 13.40 3.98 12.89
C GLY A 138 13.70 4.25 11.42
N ILE A 139 14.81 3.70 10.97
CA ILE A 139 15.19 3.70 9.54
C ILE A 139 14.66 2.44 8.86
N LEU A 140 14.62 2.46 7.52
CA LEU A 140 14.19 1.34 6.72
C LEU A 140 15.35 0.32 6.61
N VAL A 141 15.19 -0.84 7.26
CA VAL A 141 16.10 -1.98 7.15
C VAL A 141 15.57 -2.95 6.11
N LEU A 142 16.35 -3.21 5.04
CA LEU A 142 15.85 -3.98 3.89
C LEU A 142 15.56 -5.44 4.24
N ALA A 143 16.32 -6.02 5.17
CA ALA A 143 16.09 -7.39 5.64
C ALA A 143 14.72 -7.58 6.31
N ASP A 144 14.24 -6.57 7.05
CA ASP A 144 12.91 -6.59 7.66
C ASP A 144 11.80 -6.64 6.60
N LEU A 145 12.07 -6.13 5.41
CA LEU A 145 11.15 -6.14 4.26
C LEU A 145 11.33 -7.38 3.36
N GLY A 146 12.24 -8.28 3.71
CA GLY A 146 12.59 -9.44 2.90
C GLY A 146 13.34 -9.10 1.61
N ILE A 147 13.98 -7.92 1.56
CA ILE A 147 14.74 -7.46 0.40
C ILE A 147 16.24 -7.70 0.63
N ASP A 148 16.87 -8.39 -0.32
CA ASP A 148 18.32 -8.51 -0.40
C ASP A 148 18.80 -7.98 -1.77
N ALA A 149 19.23 -6.73 -1.80
CA ALA A 149 19.75 -6.07 -3.00
C ALA A 149 21.24 -5.74 -2.86
N PRO A 150 22.02 -5.71 -3.95
CA PRO A 150 23.42 -5.29 -3.91
C PRO A 150 23.59 -3.85 -3.41
N VAL A 151 24.71 -3.58 -2.72
CA VAL A 151 25.09 -2.23 -2.33
C VAL A 151 25.25 -1.36 -3.58
N GLY A 152 24.76 -0.11 -3.52
CA GLY A 152 24.75 0.82 -4.64
C GLY A 152 23.59 0.67 -5.61
N THR A 153 22.70 -0.32 -5.41
CA THR A 153 21.44 -0.43 -6.19
C THR A 153 20.60 0.83 -6.02
N ASP A 154 19.99 1.31 -7.09
CA ASP A 154 19.01 2.41 -7.03
C ASP A 154 17.80 2.00 -6.18
N ALA A 155 17.60 2.69 -5.07
CA ALA A 155 16.54 2.36 -4.13
C ALA A 155 15.20 2.97 -4.55
N ILE A 156 15.16 3.97 -5.43
CA ILE A 156 13.92 4.54 -5.97
C ILE A 156 13.18 3.45 -6.75
N SER A 157 13.84 2.86 -7.74
CA SER A 157 13.24 1.78 -8.54
C SER A 157 13.05 0.49 -7.73
N LEU A 158 13.97 0.17 -6.83
CA LEU A 158 13.86 -1.02 -5.97
C LEU A 158 12.59 -1.02 -5.11
N LEU A 159 12.18 0.16 -4.65
CA LEU A 159 11.01 0.34 -3.78
C LEU A 159 9.73 0.73 -4.56
N GLY A 160 9.82 0.88 -5.89
CA GLY A 160 8.71 1.28 -6.75
C GLY A 160 8.31 2.76 -6.62
N LEU A 161 9.25 3.63 -6.25
CA LEU A 161 9.02 5.07 -6.06
C LEU A 161 9.18 5.89 -7.36
N ASP A 162 9.51 5.24 -8.47
CA ASP A 162 9.56 5.80 -9.82
C ASP A 162 8.25 5.59 -10.60
N ASP A 163 7.26 4.92 -10.02
CA ASP A 163 5.95 4.72 -10.64
C ASP A 163 5.12 6.01 -10.63
N VAL A 164 4.12 6.06 -11.48
CA VAL A 164 3.20 7.18 -11.66
C VAL A 164 1.78 6.68 -11.74
N ALA A 165 0.83 7.41 -11.17
CA ALA A 165 -0.59 7.12 -11.32
C ALA A 165 -1.31 8.23 -12.07
N VAL A 166 -2.21 7.84 -12.96
CA VAL A 166 -3.19 8.75 -13.57
C VAL A 166 -4.46 8.76 -12.71
N GLU A 167 -5.12 9.91 -12.61
CA GLU A 167 -6.41 10.01 -11.94
C GLU A 167 -7.52 10.33 -12.95
N ILE A 168 -8.58 9.53 -12.92
CA ILE A 168 -9.76 9.66 -13.75
C ILE A 168 -11.01 9.80 -12.90
N ASN A 169 -11.97 10.61 -13.35
CA ASN A 169 -13.29 10.67 -12.78
C ASN A 169 -14.14 9.49 -13.28
N VAL A 170 -14.74 8.76 -12.35
CA VAL A 170 -15.61 7.60 -12.65
C VAL A 170 -17.05 7.99 -12.38
N THR A 171 -17.88 8.03 -13.43
CA THR A 171 -19.29 8.35 -13.33
C THR A 171 -20.09 7.22 -12.65
N PRO A 172 -21.27 7.52 -12.03
CA PRO A 172 -22.04 6.53 -11.26
C PRO A 172 -22.51 5.30 -12.04
N ASP A 173 -22.60 5.39 -13.37
CA ASP A 173 -22.99 4.29 -14.26
C ASP A 173 -21.82 3.36 -14.60
N ARG A 174 -20.57 3.73 -14.25
CA ARG A 174 -19.34 3.00 -14.55
C ARG A 174 -18.64 2.45 -13.30
N GLY A 175 -19.39 2.05 -12.28
CA GLY A 175 -18.85 1.57 -11.00
C GLY A 175 -17.79 0.46 -11.11
N TYR A 176 -17.82 -0.35 -12.17
CA TYR A 176 -16.78 -1.37 -12.45
C TYR A 176 -15.37 -0.76 -12.66
N ALA A 177 -15.29 0.51 -13.07
CA ALA A 177 -14.02 1.21 -13.27
C ALA A 177 -13.39 1.72 -11.96
N PHE A 178 -14.02 1.48 -10.80
CA PHE A 178 -13.34 1.57 -9.51
C PHE A 178 -12.44 0.37 -9.23
N SER A 179 -11.84 -0.19 -10.29
CA SER A 179 -10.85 -1.26 -10.21
C SER A 179 -9.85 -1.19 -11.35
N LEU A 180 -8.63 -1.66 -11.11
CA LEU A 180 -7.59 -1.80 -12.15
C LEU A 180 -8.09 -2.68 -13.30
N ARG A 181 -8.79 -3.78 -12.97
CA ARG A 181 -9.43 -4.67 -13.93
C ARG A 181 -10.39 -3.91 -14.87
N GLY A 182 -11.25 -3.07 -14.29
CA GLY A 182 -12.21 -2.29 -15.08
C GLY A 182 -11.54 -1.24 -15.95
N VAL A 183 -10.56 -0.51 -15.41
CA VAL A 183 -9.80 0.49 -16.18
C VAL A 183 -8.99 -0.16 -17.29
N ALA A 184 -8.31 -1.28 -17.04
CA ALA A 184 -7.55 -2.01 -18.05
C ALA A 184 -8.42 -2.46 -19.23
N ARG A 185 -9.65 -2.92 -18.95
CA ARG A 185 -10.62 -3.27 -19.98
C ARG A 185 -11.03 -2.06 -20.81
N GLU A 186 -11.31 -0.93 -20.19
CA GLU A 186 -11.66 0.29 -20.90
C GLU A 186 -10.50 0.85 -21.72
N TYR A 187 -9.27 0.78 -21.20
CA TYR A 187 -8.08 1.12 -21.97
C TYR A 187 -7.92 0.22 -23.21
N SER A 188 -8.20 -1.08 -23.06
CA SER A 188 -8.24 -2.02 -24.19
C SER A 188 -9.31 -1.62 -25.23
N HIS A 189 -10.49 -1.21 -24.79
CA HIS A 189 -11.53 -0.70 -25.70
C HIS A 189 -11.09 0.55 -26.44
N ALA A 190 -10.40 1.46 -25.77
CA ALA A 190 -9.92 2.71 -26.34
C ALA A 190 -8.82 2.52 -27.38
N THR A 191 -7.91 1.56 -27.15
CA THR A 191 -6.64 1.45 -27.90
C THR A 191 -6.55 0.20 -28.77
N GLY A 192 -7.38 -0.80 -28.52
CA GLY A 192 -7.25 -2.15 -29.12
C GLY A 192 -6.13 -2.98 -28.50
N ALA A 193 -5.49 -2.52 -27.43
CA ALA A 193 -4.46 -3.27 -26.70
C ALA A 193 -5.02 -4.54 -26.06
N THR A 194 -4.20 -5.59 -25.94
CA THR A 194 -4.63 -6.86 -25.35
C THR A 194 -4.93 -6.70 -23.87
N PHE A 195 -6.15 -7.06 -23.47
CA PHE A 195 -6.56 -7.14 -22.07
C PHE A 195 -6.40 -8.57 -21.54
N ARG A 196 -5.76 -8.71 -20.39
CA ARG A 196 -5.59 -9.96 -19.64
C ARG A 196 -6.46 -9.90 -18.39
N ASP A 197 -7.62 -10.55 -18.43
CA ASP A 197 -8.55 -10.51 -17.29
C ASP A 197 -8.00 -11.30 -16.09
N PRO A 198 -7.71 -10.67 -14.95
CA PRO A 198 -7.26 -11.38 -13.77
C PRO A 198 -8.28 -12.38 -13.22
N ALA A 199 -9.57 -12.22 -13.56
CA ALA A 199 -10.62 -13.16 -13.14
C ALA A 199 -10.62 -14.46 -13.97
N GLU A 200 -9.91 -14.49 -15.11
CA GLU A 200 -9.77 -15.70 -15.95
C GLU A 200 -8.56 -16.57 -15.55
N ARG A 201 -7.84 -16.19 -14.48
CA ARG A 201 -6.75 -17.04 -13.96
C ARG A 201 -7.28 -18.41 -13.57
N ASP A 202 -6.51 -19.45 -13.90
CA ASP A 202 -6.82 -20.80 -13.43
C ASP A 202 -6.53 -20.91 -11.92
N PHE A 203 -7.59 -21.12 -11.14
CA PHE A 203 -7.51 -21.34 -9.72
C PHE A 203 -7.60 -22.82 -9.33
N ALA A 204 -7.48 -23.74 -10.30
CA ALA A 204 -7.59 -25.19 -10.05
C ALA A 204 -6.57 -25.72 -9.03
N GLU A 205 -5.43 -25.04 -8.87
CA GLU A 205 -4.42 -25.39 -7.86
C GLU A 205 -4.80 -24.92 -6.44
N LEU A 206 -5.76 -24.03 -6.31
CA LEU A 206 -6.22 -23.59 -4.99
C LEU A 206 -7.08 -24.71 -4.37
N GLN A 207 -6.52 -25.36 -3.35
CA GLN A 207 -7.29 -26.33 -2.58
C GLN A 207 -8.55 -25.67 -2.03
N PRO A 208 -9.71 -26.36 -2.10
CA PRO A 208 -10.92 -25.89 -1.43
C PRO A 208 -10.59 -25.68 0.04
N GLY A 209 -10.63 -24.42 0.50
CA GLY A 209 -10.48 -24.12 1.93
C GLY A 209 -11.72 -24.50 2.70
N THR A 210 -11.59 -24.75 4.01
CA THR A 210 -12.74 -24.76 4.90
C THR A 210 -13.24 -23.33 5.04
N GLY A 211 -14.52 -23.10 4.65
CA GLY A 211 -15.21 -21.85 4.93
C GLY A 211 -15.62 -21.76 6.39
N HIS A 212 -15.93 -20.55 6.82
CA HIS A 212 -16.71 -20.29 8.03
C HIS A 212 -18.18 -20.21 7.63
N THR A 213 -19.11 -20.56 8.53
CA THR A 213 -20.54 -20.47 8.21
C THR A 213 -20.93 -19.04 7.91
N ALA A 214 -21.54 -18.79 6.76
CA ALA A 214 -22.04 -17.49 6.37
C ALA A 214 -23.48 -17.62 5.82
N ILE A 215 -24.33 -16.70 6.21
CA ILE A 215 -25.74 -16.62 5.78
C ILE A 215 -25.99 -15.19 5.27
N VAL A 216 -26.65 -15.07 4.13
CA VAL A 216 -27.19 -13.80 3.65
C VAL A 216 -28.69 -13.79 3.93
N ASP A 217 -29.13 -12.92 4.84
CA ASP A 217 -30.51 -12.70 5.24
C ASP A 217 -30.90 -11.23 5.00
N ASP A 218 -31.02 -10.84 3.75
CA ASP A 218 -31.49 -9.51 3.35
C ASP A 218 -33.03 -9.55 3.13
N ALA A 219 -33.76 -9.62 4.25
CA ALA A 219 -35.19 -9.75 4.24
C ALA A 219 -35.96 -8.48 3.78
N ALA A 220 -35.26 -7.34 3.65
CA ALA A 220 -35.89 -6.07 3.29
C ALA A 220 -35.13 -5.38 2.14
N PRO A 221 -35.20 -5.90 0.90
CA PRO A 221 -34.51 -5.31 -0.24
C PRO A 221 -34.98 -3.87 -0.51
N VAL A 222 -34.04 -2.97 -0.77
CA VAL A 222 -34.31 -1.57 -1.10
C VAL A 222 -34.64 -1.45 -2.58
N ARG A 223 -35.79 -0.86 -2.90
CA ARG A 223 -36.31 -0.72 -4.28
C ARG A 223 -36.35 -2.05 -5.05
N GLY A 224 -36.67 -3.14 -4.36
CA GLY A 224 -36.76 -4.48 -4.94
C GLY A 224 -35.41 -5.14 -5.24
N ARG A 225 -34.30 -4.56 -4.77
CA ARG A 225 -32.96 -5.14 -4.92
C ARG A 225 -32.37 -5.48 -3.57
N VAL A 226 -31.82 -6.67 -3.45
CA VAL A 226 -31.07 -7.08 -2.26
C VAL A 226 -29.74 -6.29 -2.19
N GLY A 227 -29.33 -5.94 -0.97
CA GLY A 227 -28.08 -5.24 -0.73
C GLY A 227 -26.88 -6.18 -0.80
N ALA A 228 -27.05 -7.46 -0.44
CA ALA A 228 -26.09 -8.52 -0.60
C ALA A 228 -26.77 -9.73 -1.23
N SER A 229 -26.23 -10.25 -2.32
CA SER A 229 -26.71 -11.47 -2.98
C SER A 229 -25.83 -12.67 -2.66
N GLU A 230 -24.58 -12.42 -2.31
CA GLU A 230 -23.58 -13.47 -2.06
C GLU A 230 -22.56 -12.97 -1.02
N PHE A 231 -22.13 -13.87 -0.14
CA PHE A 231 -21.06 -13.62 0.83
C PHE A 231 -20.25 -14.89 1.02
N VAL A 232 -19.01 -14.87 0.57
CA VAL A 232 -18.12 -16.03 0.59
C VAL A 232 -17.09 -15.87 1.71
N THR A 233 -16.88 -16.94 2.48
CA THR A 233 -15.89 -16.96 3.55
C THR A 233 -14.80 -17.97 3.29
N ARG A 234 -13.59 -17.64 3.72
CA ARG A 234 -12.44 -18.55 3.72
C ARG A 234 -11.67 -18.39 5.01
N VAL A 235 -11.34 -19.49 5.66
CA VAL A 235 -10.45 -19.50 6.83
C VAL A 235 -9.01 -19.64 6.36
N VAL A 236 -8.16 -18.71 6.80
CA VAL A 236 -6.71 -18.76 6.63
C VAL A 236 -6.09 -18.91 8.00
N ARG A 237 -5.17 -19.87 8.16
CA ARG A 237 -4.52 -20.18 9.44
C ARG A 237 -3.04 -19.83 9.37
N ASP A 238 -2.41 -19.76 10.54
CA ASP A 238 -0.96 -19.52 10.69
C ASP A 238 -0.52 -18.20 10.01
N VAL A 239 -1.39 -17.18 10.12
CA VAL A 239 -1.11 -15.84 9.62
C VAL A 239 -0.30 -15.07 10.64
N ASP A 240 0.82 -14.50 10.21
CA ASP A 240 1.61 -13.57 11.01
C ASP A 240 1.24 -12.11 10.63
N PRO A 241 0.43 -11.42 11.45
CA PRO A 241 0.01 -10.06 11.17
C PRO A 241 1.12 -9.02 11.39
N SER A 242 2.24 -9.42 12.01
CA SER A 242 3.38 -8.54 12.26
C SER A 242 4.34 -8.42 11.07
N ARG A 243 4.17 -9.24 10.03
CA ARG A 243 4.99 -9.14 8.82
C ARG A 243 4.76 -7.79 8.14
N PRO A 244 5.84 -7.12 7.72
CA PRO A 244 5.69 -5.85 7.01
C PRO A 244 5.02 -6.05 5.64
N THR A 245 4.27 -5.05 5.22
CA THR A 245 3.77 -4.98 3.84
C THR A 245 4.96 -4.78 2.88
N PRO A 246 5.05 -5.53 1.77
CA PRO A 246 6.10 -5.33 0.79
C PRO A 246 6.10 -3.89 0.24
N PRO A 247 7.26 -3.24 0.07
CA PRO A 247 7.35 -1.84 -0.37
C PRO A 247 6.63 -1.56 -1.68
N TRP A 248 6.72 -2.48 -2.67
CA TRP A 248 6.01 -2.34 -3.94
C TRP A 248 4.47 -2.25 -3.76
N MET A 249 3.92 -2.98 -2.78
CA MET A 249 2.49 -2.92 -2.47
C MET A 249 2.14 -1.59 -1.79
N ILE A 250 2.99 -1.13 -0.85
CA ILE A 250 2.83 0.18 -0.19
C ILE A 250 2.87 1.29 -1.25
N ALA A 251 3.83 1.26 -2.17
CA ALA A 251 3.98 2.25 -3.23
C ALA A 251 2.72 2.30 -4.12
N ARG A 252 2.22 1.16 -4.57
CA ARG A 252 0.99 1.08 -5.38
C ARG A 252 -0.24 1.58 -4.64
N LEU A 253 -0.42 1.18 -3.39
CA LEU A 253 -1.53 1.65 -2.56
C LEU A 253 -1.44 3.16 -2.33
N SER A 254 -0.27 3.68 -2.03
CA SER A 254 -0.03 5.11 -1.84
C SER A 254 -0.37 5.92 -3.09
N LEU A 255 0.11 5.49 -4.27
CA LEU A 255 -0.24 6.11 -5.55
C LEU A 255 -1.73 6.01 -5.86
N ALA A 256 -2.37 4.90 -5.46
CA ALA A 256 -3.82 4.74 -5.58
C ALA A 256 -4.62 5.57 -4.55
N GLY A 257 -3.95 6.33 -3.69
CA GLY A 257 -4.56 7.20 -2.69
C GLY A 257 -4.94 6.51 -1.38
N MET A 258 -4.41 5.30 -1.13
CA MET A 258 -4.67 4.53 0.09
C MET A 258 -3.43 4.48 0.97
N ARG A 259 -3.59 4.76 2.26
CA ARG A 259 -2.52 4.63 3.26
C ARG A 259 -2.35 3.16 3.64
N SER A 260 -1.10 2.69 3.71
CA SER A 260 -0.77 1.38 4.29
C SER A 260 -1.10 1.36 5.78
N LEU A 261 -1.76 0.29 6.22
CA LEU A 261 -2.20 0.07 7.60
C LEU A 261 -1.73 -1.28 8.17
N GLY A 262 -0.86 -1.98 7.44
CA GLY A 262 -0.35 -3.29 7.76
C GLY A 262 -0.85 -4.38 6.81
N ILE A 263 -0.08 -5.46 6.72
CA ILE A 263 -0.18 -6.46 5.64
C ILE A 263 -1.60 -7.01 5.40
N LEU A 264 -2.38 -7.26 6.45
CA LEU A 264 -3.71 -7.85 6.31
C LEU A 264 -4.69 -6.85 5.69
N ILE A 265 -4.66 -5.59 6.14
CA ILE A 265 -5.49 -4.51 5.61
C ILE A 265 -5.05 -4.17 4.18
N ASP A 266 -3.74 -4.11 3.95
CA ASP A 266 -3.18 -3.76 2.67
C ASP A 266 -3.53 -4.80 1.59
N ILE A 267 -3.53 -6.10 1.93
CA ILE A 267 -3.99 -7.15 1.01
C ILE A 267 -5.47 -6.95 0.65
N THR A 268 -6.34 -6.66 1.63
CA THR A 268 -7.77 -6.45 1.33
C THR A 268 -8.00 -5.24 0.45
N ASN A 269 -7.30 -4.14 0.72
CA ASN A 269 -7.34 -2.92 -0.08
C ASN A 269 -6.77 -3.14 -1.49
N TYR A 270 -5.66 -3.87 -1.58
CA TYR A 270 -5.03 -4.18 -2.87
C TYR A 270 -5.97 -4.98 -3.77
N VAL A 271 -6.55 -6.08 -3.27
CA VAL A 271 -7.48 -6.91 -4.04
C VAL A 271 -8.78 -6.16 -4.38
N MET A 272 -9.26 -5.30 -3.48
CA MET A 272 -10.41 -4.44 -3.77
C MET A 272 -10.13 -3.49 -4.93
N LEU A 273 -8.97 -2.82 -4.95
CA LEU A 273 -8.57 -1.95 -6.06
C LEU A 273 -8.30 -2.74 -7.34
N GLU A 274 -7.75 -3.94 -7.22
CA GLU A 274 -7.44 -4.81 -8.36
C GLU A 274 -8.71 -5.27 -9.08
N LEU A 275 -9.66 -5.86 -8.33
CA LEU A 275 -10.82 -6.58 -8.87
C LEU A 275 -12.15 -5.84 -8.72
N GLY A 276 -12.21 -4.79 -7.91
CA GLY A 276 -13.45 -4.09 -7.60
C GLY A 276 -14.35 -4.85 -6.62
N GLN A 277 -13.78 -5.80 -5.86
CA GLN A 277 -14.52 -6.61 -4.89
C GLN A 277 -14.02 -6.30 -3.47
N PRO A 278 -14.86 -5.77 -2.58
CA PRO A 278 -14.46 -5.50 -1.21
C PRO A 278 -14.20 -6.81 -0.46
N LEU A 279 -13.08 -6.85 0.27
CA LEU A 279 -12.73 -7.94 1.16
C LEU A 279 -12.80 -7.47 2.61
N HIS A 280 -13.17 -8.40 3.48
CA HIS A 280 -13.24 -8.18 4.92
C HIS A 280 -12.40 -9.23 5.65
N GLY A 281 -11.52 -8.80 6.56
CA GLY A 281 -10.75 -9.69 7.42
C GLY A 281 -11.34 -9.70 8.83
N TYR A 282 -11.46 -10.88 9.42
CA TYR A 282 -11.93 -11.07 10.79
C TYR A 282 -10.95 -11.94 11.55
N ASP A 283 -10.72 -11.61 12.81
CA ASP A 283 -10.03 -12.48 13.74
C ASP A 283 -10.95 -13.66 14.10
N LEU A 284 -10.60 -14.86 13.61
CA LEU A 284 -11.42 -16.05 13.75
C LEU A 284 -11.72 -16.39 15.22
N ASP A 285 -10.76 -16.14 16.12
CA ASP A 285 -10.90 -16.46 17.54
C ASP A 285 -11.84 -15.50 18.28
N LYS A 286 -12.16 -14.36 17.68
CA LYS A 286 -13.07 -13.37 18.21
C LYS A 286 -14.50 -13.49 17.67
N LEU A 287 -14.71 -14.30 16.61
CA LEU A 287 -16.04 -14.50 16.07
C LEU A 287 -16.89 -15.39 16.97
N SER A 288 -18.13 -14.96 17.20
CA SER A 288 -19.14 -15.71 17.97
C SER A 288 -20.13 -16.38 17.02
N GLY A 289 -19.90 -17.65 16.71
CA GLY A 289 -20.75 -18.39 15.79
C GLY A 289 -20.53 -18.02 14.32
N GLY A 290 -21.55 -18.18 13.47
CA GLY A 290 -21.48 -17.89 12.03
C GLY A 290 -21.66 -16.41 11.72
N ILE A 291 -21.22 -16.01 10.54
CA ILE A 291 -21.45 -14.65 9.99
C ILE A 291 -22.84 -14.60 9.37
N THR A 292 -23.59 -13.52 9.66
CA THR A 292 -24.88 -13.24 9.02
C THR A 292 -24.87 -11.83 8.44
N VAL A 293 -25.11 -11.72 7.15
CA VAL A 293 -25.34 -10.44 6.48
C VAL A 293 -26.83 -10.16 6.50
N ARG A 294 -27.24 -9.13 7.23
CA ARG A 294 -28.65 -8.80 7.48
C ARG A 294 -28.91 -7.29 7.55
N ARG A 295 -30.15 -6.91 7.53
CA ARG A 295 -30.56 -5.53 7.84
C ARG A 295 -30.50 -5.26 9.35
N ALA A 296 -30.26 -3.98 9.69
CA ALA A 296 -30.32 -3.53 11.06
C ALA A 296 -31.72 -3.67 11.64
N THR A 297 -31.80 -3.90 12.94
CA THR A 297 -33.09 -3.90 13.68
C THR A 297 -33.39 -2.51 14.23
N ALA A 298 -34.67 -2.23 14.49
CA ALA A 298 -35.08 -0.93 15.03
C ALA A 298 -34.42 -0.64 16.40
N GLY A 299 -33.71 0.47 16.47
CA GLY A 299 -33.00 0.90 17.69
C GLY A 299 -31.59 0.32 17.85
N GLU A 300 -31.12 -0.50 16.90
CA GLU A 300 -29.77 -1.07 16.93
C GLU A 300 -28.71 0.04 16.83
N LYS A 301 -27.60 -0.17 17.50
CA LYS A 301 -26.48 0.75 17.53
C LYS A 301 -25.18 0.00 17.24
N MET A 302 -24.21 0.72 16.71
CA MET A 302 -22.88 0.21 16.44
C MET A 302 -21.86 1.29 16.75
N THR A 303 -20.73 0.93 17.38
CA THR A 303 -19.57 1.80 17.45
C THR A 303 -18.71 1.55 16.23
N THR A 304 -18.49 2.59 15.42
CA THR A 304 -17.65 2.53 14.22
C THR A 304 -16.18 2.67 14.55
N LEU A 305 -15.29 2.40 13.58
CA LEU A 305 -13.82 2.42 13.79
C LEU A 305 -13.27 3.79 14.23
N ASP A 306 -13.99 4.87 13.94
CA ASP A 306 -13.70 6.23 14.43
C ASP A 306 -14.10 6.45 15.90
N GLY A 307 -14.55 5.39 16.60
CA GLY A 307 -15.00 5.43 17.99
C GLY A 307 -16.37 6.08 18.19
N GLN A 308 -17.09 6.40 17.12
CA GLN A 308 -18.41 7.03 17.18
C GLN A 308 -19.52 5.98 17.38
N GLU A 309 -20.40 6.17 18.39
CA GLU A 309 -21.62 5.39 18.47
C GLU A 309 -22.64 5.90 17.45
N ARG A 310 -23.04 5.05 16.51
CA ARG A 310 -24.04 5.37 15.48
C ARG A 310 -25.32 4.61 15.74
N LYS A 311 -26.45 5.32 15.67
CA LYS A 311 -27.77 4.72 15.64
C LYS A 311 -28.05 4.26 14.20
N LEU A 312 -28.29 2.98 14.03
CA LEU A 312 -28.48 2.38 12.72
C LEU A 312 -29.92 2.59 12.22
N HIS A 313 -30.05 2.72 10.90
CA HIS A 313 -31.34 2.73 10.21
C HIS A 313 -31.71 1.31 9.82
N VAL A 314 -33.00 0.98 9.82
CA VAL A 314 -33.47 -0.38 9.51
C VAL A 314 -33.15 -0.86 8.08
N GLU A 315 -32.76 0.06 7.20
CA GLU A 315 -32.30 -0.26 5.85
C GLU A 315 -30.77 -0.44 5.77
N ASP A 316 -30.02 -0.16 6.85
CA ASP A 316 -28.58 -0.40 6.86
C ASP A 316 -28.28 -1.88 6.76
N LEU A 317 -27.37 -2.24 5.87
CA LEU A 317 -26.89 -3.61 5.71
C LEU A 317 -25.68 -3.84 6.62
N LEU A 318 -25.76 -4.87 7.44
CA LEU A 318 -24.74 -5.19 8.44
C LEU A 318 -24.13 -6.56 8.17
N ILE A 319 -22.86 -6.68 8.48
CA ILE A 319 -22.19 -7.97 8.65
C ILE A 319 -22.14 -8.22 10.15
N THR A 320 -22.75 -9.30 10.60
CA THR A 320 -22.92 -9.60 12.02
C THR A 320 -22.46 -11.01 12.35
N ASP A 321 -22.14 -11.26 13.61
CA ASP A 321 -21.98 -12.60 14.18
C ASP A 321 -23.00 -12.83 15.30
N GLY A 322 -22.83 -13.88 16.12
CA GLY A 322 -23.72 -14.17 17.24
C GLY A 322 -23.73 -13.13 18.35
N SER A 323 -22.76 -12.21 18.39
CA SER A 323 -22.63 -11.15 19.38
C SER A 323 -23.22 -9.80 18.92
N GLY A 324 -23.48 -9.63 17.63
CA GLY A 324 -23.99 -8.39 17.03
C GLY A 324 -23.23 -7.96 15.77
N PRO A 325 -23.25 -6.66 15.42
CA PRO A 325 -22.48 -6.13 14.30
C PRO A 325 -20.99 -6.40 14.47
N CYS A 326 -20.36 -7.06 13.48
CA CYS A 326 -18.94 -7.36 13.51
C CYS A 326 -18.12 -6.10 13.30
N LEU A 327 -17.21 -5.82 14.21
CA LEU A 327 -16.10 -4.90 13.94
C LEU A 327 -15.11 -5.60 13.01
N LEU A 328 -14.90 -5.00 11.85
CA LEU A 328 -13.89 -5.47 10.91
C LEU A 328 -12.50 -5.34 11.53
N TYR A 329 -11.66 -6.38 11.39
CA TYR A 329 -10.23 -6.23 11.63
C TYR A 329 -9.60 -5.32 10.57
N THR A 330 -10.22 -5.31 9.37
CA THR A 330 -9.77 -4.57 8.20
C THR A 330 -10.93 -3.74 7.63
N SER A 331 -10.91 -2.48 7.83
CA SER A 331 -11.76 -1.53 7.07
C SER A 331 -11.17 -0.12 7.12
#